data_a49a287a7ab99bd13186b95ac67cf99c
#
_entry.id   a49a287a7ab99bd13186b95ac67cf99c
#
_cell.length_a   1.000
_cell.length_b   1.000
_cell.length_c   1.000
_cell.angle_alpha   90.00
_cell.angle_beta   90.00
_cell.angle_gamma   90.00
#
_symmetry.space_group_name_H-M   'P 1'
#
loop_
_entity.id
_entity.type
_entity.pdbx_description
1 polymer ?
#
loop_
_entity_poly.entity_id
_entity_poly.type
_entity_poly.pdbx_seq_one_letter_code
_entity_poly.pdbx_strand_id
1 'polypeptide(L)'
;MIKKISWILFVTLAIIIGLYPGIYFLIPREFGLLSSKKPELLNSILWNIGFYTHIILGGLALLIGWIQFSSKIRARNIRLHKQVGKLYLTAVFLSSIAGIYIGFYATGGIVSSMGFISLGIIWFCTTLMAYLHIRNKQIKQHQKMMIYSYAACFAAVTLRIWLPILIMIFGDFNKAYVIVAWLCWVPNLLVAKLITRRLSELGFI
;
A
#
# COMPACT_ATOMS: atom_id res chain seq x y z
N MET A 1 -7.36 23.62 12.16
CA MET A 1 -7.51 22.45 13.07
C MET A 1 -7.73 21.14 12.34
N ILE A 2 -8.72 20.99 11.50
CA ILE A 2 -9.06 19.77 10.74
C ILE A 2 -7.88 19.22 9.93
N LYS A 3 -7.14 20.01 9.16
CA LYS A 3 -5.97 19.55 8.38
C LYS A 3 -4.88 18.92 9.24
N LYS A 4 -4.67 19.42 10.47
CA LYS A 4 -3.65 18.87 11.39
C LYS A 4 -4.11 17.53 11.97
N ILE A 5 -5.38 17.41 12.34
CA ILE A 5 -5.97 16.17 12.86
C ILE A 5 -5.93 15.07 11.80
N SER A 6 -6.38 15.38 10.57
CA SER A 6 -6.34 14.41 9.45
C SER A 6 -4.92 13.93 9.13
N TRP A 7 -3.93 14.82 9.22
CA TRP A 7 -2.53 14.44 9.02
C TRP A 7 -2.02 13.52 10.14
N ILE A 8 -2.33 13.83 11.39
CA ILE A 8 -1.95 12.98 12.53
C ILE A 8 -2.58 11.60 12.38
N LEU A 9 -3.89 11.52 12.11
CA LEU A 9 -4.59 10.26 11.92
C LEU A 9 -3.99 9.44 10.77
N PHE A 10 -3.71 10.07 9.63
CA PHE A 10 -3.08 9.44 8.48
C PHE A 10 -1.71 8.83 8.84
N VAL A 11 -0.84 9.58 9.53
CA VAL A 11 0.48 9.11 9.94
C VAL A 11 0.36 8.00 10.99
N THR A 12 -0.52 8.15 11.98
CA THR A 12 -0.74 7.14 13.01
C THR A 12 -1.20 5.81 12.41
N LEU A 13 -2.17 5.84 11.52
CA LEU A 13 -2.64 4.64 10.81
C LEU A 13 -1.53 4.01 9.95
N ALA A 14 -0.73 4.81 9.26
CA ALA A 14 0.39 4.33 8.47
C ALA A 14 1.45 3.64 9.35
N ILE A 15 1.72 4.15 10.55
CA ILE A 15 2.67 3.54 11.49
C ILE A 15 2.10 2.25 12.05
N ILE A 16 0.88 2.25 12.58
CA ILE A 16 0.27 1.07 13.21
C ILE A 16 0.19 -0.08 12.19
N ILE A 17 -0.32 0.20 10.99
CA ILE A 17 -0.47 -0.84 9.97
C ILE A 17 0.87 -1.20 9.32
N GLY A 18 1.82 -0.28 9.24
CA GLY A 18 3.17 -0.57 8.77
C GLY A 18 3.94 -1.52 9.70
N LEU A 19 3.65 -1.49 11.01
CA LEU A 19 4.20 -2.42 12.02
C LEU A 19 3.41 -3.74 12.10
N TYR A 20 2.21 -3.81 11.54
CA TYR A 20 1.35 -4.99 11.60
C TYR A 20 2.01 -6.29 11.10
N PRO A 21 2.92 -6.29 10.10
CA PRO A 21 3.63 -7.50 9.69
C PRO A 21 4.40 -8.18 10.83
N GLY A 22 4.82 -7.43 11.86
CA GLY A 22 5.49 -7.97 13.05
C GLY A 22 4.64 -9.01 13.81
N ILE A 23 3.31 -8.91 13.72
CA ILE A 23 2.38 -9.83 14.38
C ILE A 23 2.55 -11.28 13.90
N TYR A 24 2.87 -11.48 12.61
CA TYR A 24 3.08 -12.82 12.04
C TYR A 24 4.33 -13.54 12.55
N PHE A 25 5.18 -12.85 13.33
CA PHE A 25 6.34 -13.43 14.00
C PHE A 25 6.10 -13.65 15.51
N LEU A 26 5.01 -13.10 16.06
CA LEU A 26 4.70 -13.12 17.50
C LEU A 26 3.59 -14.10 17.87
N ILE A 27 2.73 -14.44 16.92
CA ILE A 27 1.57 -15.31 17.16
C ILE A 27 1.56 -16.51 16.20
N PRO A 28 0.76 -17.57 16.50
CA PRO A 28 0.64 -18.72 15.62
C PRO A 28 0.30 -18.32 14.19
N ARG A 29 0.93 -18.98 13.22
CA ARG A 29 0.90 -18.61 11.81
C ARG A 29 -0.49 -18.57 11.17
N GLU A 30 -1.42 -19.35 11.67
CA GLU A 30 -2.80 -19.51 11.15
C GLU A 30 -3.72 -18.35 11.56
N PHE A 31 -3.16 -17.18 11.80
CA PHE A 31 -3.90 -15.98 12.19
C PHE A 31 -4.35 -15.14 10.99
N GLY A 32 -5.52 -14.55 11.10
CA GLY A 32 -6.04 -13.54 10.16
C GLY A 32 -6.23 -14.10 8.75
N LEU A 33 -5.61 -13.48 7.75
CA LEU A 33 -5.74 -13.89 6.36
C LEU A 33 -5.17 -15.29 6.07
N LEU A 34 -4.20 -15.74 6.84
CA LEU A 34 -3.58 -17.06 6.65
C LEU A 34 -4.52 -18.20 7.05
N SER A 35 -5.47 -17.97 7.97
CA SER A 35 -6.48 -18.98 8.35
C SER A 35 -7.39 -19.39 7.17
N SER A 36 -7.49 -18.55 6.13
CA SER A 36 -8.26 -18.84 4.92
C SER A 36 -7.49 -19.61 3.85
N LYS A 37 -6.20 -19.93 4.09
CA LYS A 37 -5.33 -20.60 3.12
C LYS A 37 -5.23 -22.08 3.37
N LYS A 38 -5.10 -22.85 2.28
CA LYS A 38 -4.90 -24.31 2.37
C LYS A 38 -3.53 -24.62 2.96
N PRO A 39 -3.40 -25.71 3.75
CA PRO A 39 -2.12 -26.13 4.34
C PRO A 39 -1.01 -26.34 3.30
N GLU A 40 -1.33 -26.87 2.11
CA GLU A 40 -0.35 -27.10 1.05
C GLU A 40 0.28 -25.79 0.58
N LEU A 41 -0.50 -24.71 0.50
CA LEU A 41 0.00 -23.40 0.12
C LEU A 41 0.87 -22.80 1.22
N LEU A 42 0.45 -22.94 2.48
CA LEU A 42 1.21 -22.47 3.65
C LEU A 42 2.58 -23.19 3.78
N ASN A 43 2.68 -24.43 3.29
CA ASN A 43 3.93 -25.20 3.27
C ASN A 43 4.80 -24.91 2.04
N SER A 44 4.31 -24.17 1.05
CA SER A 44 5.06 -23.81 -0.15
C SER A 44 6.13 -22.77 0.18
N ILE A 45 7.40 -23.12 0.00
CA ILE A 45 8.55 -22.24 0.23
C ILE A 45 8.45 -20.98 -0.63
N LEU A 46 8.14 -21.14 -1.92
CA LEU A 46 8.06 -20.03 -2.86
C LEU A 46 6.95 -19.04 -2.48
N TRP A 47 5.77 -19.57 -2.12
CA TRP A 47 4.66 -18.73 -1.66
C TRP A 47 5.03 -17.96 -0.39
N ASN A 48 5.71 -18.59 0.54
CA ASN A 48 6.16 -17.96 1.79
C ASN A 48 7.17 -16.84 1.53
N ILE A 49 8.14 -17.07 0.64
CA ILE A 49 9.06 -16.00 0.23
C ILE A 49 8.27 -14.81 -0.33
N GLY A 50 7.32 -15.06 -1.24
CA GLY A 50 6.44 -14.02 -1.79
C GLY A 50 5.64 -13.29 -0.71
N PHE A 51 5.00 -14.05 0.18
CA PHE A 51 4.18 -13.49 1.25
C PHE A 51 4.99 -12.61 2.21
N TYR A 52 6.08 -13.11 2.77
CA TYR A 52 6.90 -12.35 3.72
C TYR A 52 7.60 -11.16 3.05
N THR A 53 8.06 -11.31 1.81
CA THR A 53 8.60 -10.18 1.04
C THR A 53 7.56 -9.09 0.88
N HIS A 54 6.33 -9.46 0.49
CA HIS A 54 5.25 -8.50 0.31
C HIS A 54 4.90 -7.77 1.61
N ILE A 55 4.65 -8.49 2.70
CA ILE A 55 4.18 -7.86 3.94
C ILE A 55 5.25 -7.04 4.63
N ILE A 56 6.52 -7.51 4.66
CA ILE A 56 7.62 -6.81 5.33
C ILE A 56 7.96 -5.53 4.56
N LEU A 57 8.21 -5.65 3.25
CA LEU A 57 8.60 -4.50 2.44
C LEU A 57 7.42 -3.55 2.20
N GLY A 58 6.19 -4.06 2.08
CA GLY A 58 4.99 -3.25 2.03
C GLY A 58 4.76 -2.48 3.33
N GLY A 59 4.95 -3.13 4.48
CA GLY A 59 4.94 -2.50 5.79
C GLY A 59 6.00 -1.41 5.93
N LEU A 60 7.24 -1.70 5.49
CA LEU A 60 8.33 -0.72 5.46
C LEU A 60 7.98 0.48 4.57
N ALA A 61 7.49 0.25 3.36
CA ALA A 61 7.07 1.32 2.45
C ALA A 61 6.00 2.22 3.10
N LEU A 62 5.02 1.61 3.78
CA LEU A 62 3.97 2.35 4.49
C LEU A 62 4.54 3.17 5.66
N LEU A 63 5.47 2.59 6.45
CA LEU A 63 6.13 3.23 7.59
C LEU A 63 6.94 4.47 7.20
N ILE A 64 7.65 4.43 6.07
CA ILE A 64 8.57 5.52 5.70
C ILE A 64 7.99 6.47 4.64
N GLY A 65 6.97 6.02 3.88
CA GLY A 65 6.45 6.76 2.74
C GLY A 65 5.79 8.10 3.11
N TRP A 66 5.11 8.19 4.25
CA TRP A 66 4.50 9.45 4.71
C TRP A 66 5.54 10.56 4.95
N ILE A 67 6.81 10.21 5.27
CA ILE A 67 7.91 11.16 5.46
C ILE A 67 8.12 11.98 4.18
N GLN A 68 7.92 11.36 3.00
CA GLN A 68 8.12 11.99 1.70
C GLN A 68 7.18 13.17 1.45
N PHE A 69 6.03 13.21 2.10
CA PHE A 69 5.04 14.28 1.99
C PHE A 69 5.29 15.44 2.95
N SER A 70 6.25 15.33 3.88
CA SER A 70 6.60 16.40 4.81
C SER A 70 7.50 17.44 4.13
N SER A 71 6.92 18.61 3.79
CA SER A 71 7.70 19.74 3.27
C SER A 71 8.77 20.21 4.24
N LYS A 72 8.53 20.16 5.56
CA LYS A 72 9.48 20.54 6.60
C LYS A 72 10.72 19.65 6.60
N ILE A 73 10.54 18.31 6.53
CA ILE A 73 11.65 17.35 6.48
C ILE A 73 12.45 17.54 5.19
N ARG A 74 11.77 17.67 4.05
CA ARG A 74 12.40 17.88 2.75
C ARG A 74 13.22 19.19 2.71
N ALA A 75 12.69 20.28 3.24
CA ALA A 75 13.39 21.57 3.29
C ALA A 75 14.60 21.52 4.22
N ARG A 76 14.50 20.84 5.37
CA ARG A 76 15.58 20.76 6.36
C ARG A 76 16.70 19.82 5.93
N ASN A 77 16.38 18.68 5.27
CA ASN A 77 17.36 17.68 4.89
C ASN A 77 16.97 16.96 3.58
N ILE A 78 17.41 17.54 2.46
CA ILE A 78 17.17 16.96 1.13
C ILE A 78 17.89 15.62 0.92
N ARG A 79 19.04 15.37 1.61
CA ARG A 79 19.75 14.10 1.53
C ARG A 79 18.90 12.98 2.15
N LEU A 80 18.34 13.23 3.32
CA LEU A 80 17.42 12.29 3.98
C LEU A 80 16.20 11.98 3.09
N HIS A 81 15.56 13.02 2.52
CA HIS A 81 14.45 12.81 1.58
C HIS A 81 14.84 11.89 0.42
N LYS A 82 16.00 12.08 -0.19
CA LYS A 82 16.49 11.24 -1.28
C LYS A 82 16.80 9.81 -0.84
N GLN A 83 17.41 9.61 0.34
CA GLN A 83 17.73 8.27 0.85
C GLN A 83 16.47 7.48 1.21
N VAL A 84 15.55 8.08 1.97
CA VAL A 84 14.26 7.47 2.32
C VAL A 84 13.43 7.22 1.05
N GLY A 85 13.49 8.13 0.07
CA GLY A 85 12.84 7.94 -1.23
C GLY A 85 13.36 6.73 -1.99
N LYS A 86 14.68 6.52 -2.05
CA LYS A 86 15.28 5.33 -2.66
C LYS A 86 14.86 4.05 -1.94
N LEU A 87 14.90 4.05 -0.60
CA LEU A 87 14.45 2.91 0.21
C LEU A 87 12.97 2.59 -0.05
N TYR A 88 12.11 3.62 -0.10
CA TYR A 88 10.70 3.47 -0.46
C TYR A 88 10.53 2.81 -1.84
N LEU A 89 11.23 3.32 -2.87
CA LEU A 89 11.15 2.78 -4.23
C LEU A 89 11.55 1.30 -4.27
N THR A 90 12.68 0.93 -3.66
CA THR A 90 13.14 -0.46 -3.62
C THR A 90 12.14 -1.35 -2.89
N ALA A 91 11.63 -0.92 -1.74
CA ALA A 91 10.63 -1.66 -0.98
C ALA A 91 9.35 -1.87 -1.78
N VAL A 92 8.86 -0.83 -2.50
CA VAL A 92 7.67 -0.93 -3.35
C VAL A 92 7.88 -1.88 -4.52
N PHE A 93 9.01 -1.80 -5.24
CA PHE A 93 9.25 -2.68 -6.39
C PHE A 93 9.25 -4.14 -5.99
N LEU A 94 9.97 -4.51 -4.95
CA LEU A 94 10.03 -5.89 -4.48
C LEU A 94 8.68 -6.35 -3.90
N SER A 95 8.03 -5.50 -3.09
CA SER A 95 6.75 -5.81 -2.49
C SER A 95 5.63 -5.93 -3.52
N SER A 96 5.58 -5.09 -4.53
CA SER A 96 4.54 -5.14 -5.56
C SER A 96 4.67 -6.37 -6.46
N ILE A 97 5.89 -6.76 -6.85
CA ILE A 97 6.13 -8.00 -7.61
C ILE A 97 5.69 -9.21 -6.78
N ALA A 98 6.12 -9.27 -5.52
CA ALA A 98 5.69 -10.32 -4.59
C ALA A 98 4.18 -10.31 -4.36
N GLY A 99 3.56 -9.12 -4.25
CA GLY A 99 2.11 -8.93 -4.11
C GLY A 99 1.33 -9.42 -5.33
N ILE A 100 1.82 -9.16 -6.55
CA ILE A 100 1.24 -9.70 -7.79
C ILE A 100 1.28 -11.23 -7.76
N TYR A 101 2.42 -11.81 -7.40
CA TYR A 101 2.59 -13.27 -7.32
C TYR A 101 1.61 -13.90 -6.31
N ILE A 102 1.56 -13.41 -5.08
CA ILE A 102 0.63 -13.97 -4.08
C ILE A 102 -0.84 -13.67 -4.39
N GLY A 103 -1.10 -12.64 -5.19
CA GLY A 103 -2.43 -12.26 -5.66
C GLY A 103 -3.12 -13.37 -6.48
N PHE A 104 -2.36 -14.21 -7.20
CA PHE A 104 -2.91 -15.38 -7.89
C PHE A 104 -3.52 -16.41 -6.93
N TYR A 105 -3.12 -16.41 -5.68
CA TYR A 105 -3.60 -17.29 -4.61
C TYR A 105 -4.58 -16.59 -3.68
N ALA A 106 -5.19 -15.49 -4.10
CA ALA A 106 -6.14 -14.75 -3.27
C ALA A 106 -7.39 -15.61 -2.99
N THR A 107 -7.87 -15.55 -1.75
CA THR A 107 -9.13 -16.18 -1.34
C THR A 107 -10.31 -15.47 -2.04
N GLY A 108 -11.40 -16.16 -2.35
CA GLY A 108 -12.54 -15.56 -3.06
C GLY A 108 -12.47 -15.66 -4.59
N GLY A 109 -11.48 -16.39 -5.12
CA GLY A 109 -11.40 -16.74 -6.55
C GLY A 109 -10.88 -15.60 -7.43
N ILE A 110 -11.19 -15.72 -8.73
CA ILE A 110 -10.61 -14.86 -9.77
C ILE A 110 -10.88 -13.36 -9.57
N VAL A 111 -12.03 -12.99 -9.02
CA VAL A 111 -12.40 -11.57 -8.81
C VAL A 111 -11.48 -10.92 -7.78
N SER A 112 -11.21 -11.62 -6.67
CA SER A 112 -10.25 -11.14 -5.65
C SER A 112 -8.83 -11.11 -6.20
N SER A 113 -8.42 -12.15 -6.93
CA SER A 113 -7.10 -12.24 -7.57
C SER A 113 -6.88 -11.05 -8.52
N MET A 114 -7.83 -10.77 -9.39
CA MET A 114 -7.77 -9.61 -10.29
C MET A 114 -7.66 -8.29 -9.52
N GLY A 115 -8.43 -8.12 -8.44
CA GLY A 115 -8.39 -6.92 -7.61
C GLY A 115 -7.00 -6.66 -7.02
N PHE A 116 -6.39 -7.67 -6.39
CA PHE A 116 -5.08 -7.53 -5.76
C PHE A 116 -3.93 -7.48 -6.77
N ILE A 117 -4.00 -8.24 -7.87
CA ILE A 117 -3.01 -8.16 -8.95
C ILE A 117 -3.03 -6.77 -9.59
N SER A 118 -4.22 -6.22 -9.87
CA SER A 118 -4.36 -4.86 -10.41
C SER A 118 -3.78 -3.82 -9.48
N LEU A 119 -4.03 -3.93 -8.17
CA LEU A 119 -3.40 -3.06 -7.16
C LEU A 119 -1.87 -3.14 -7.24
N GLY A 120 -1.31 -4.36 -7.29
CA GLY A 120 0.15 -4.56 -7.38
C GLY A 120 0.74 -3.92 -8.63
N ILE A 121 0.10 -4.09 -9.79
CA ILE A 121 0.52 -3.50 -11.07
C ILE A 121 0.45 -1.97 -11.01
N ILE A 122 -0.65 -1.41 -10.52
CA ILE A 122 -0.82 0.05 -10.39
C ILE A 122 0.22 0.62 -9.43
N TRP A 123 0.48 -0.04 -8.31
CA TRP A 123 1.48 0.39 -7.34
C TRP A 123 2.89 0.38 -7.93
N PHE A 124 3.25 -0.69 -8.63
CA PHE A 124 4.51 -0.78 -9.37
C PHE A 124 4.64 0.34 -10.41
N CYS A 125 3.65 0.48 -11.30
CA CYS A 125 3.69 1.43 -12.41
C CYS A 125 3.74 2.89 -11.93
N THR A 126 2.92 3.27 -10.95
CA THR A 126 2.91 4.64 -10.42
C THR A 126 4.23 4.99 -9.75
N THR A 127 4.85 4.02 -9.06
CA THR A 127 6.17 4.19 -8.44
C THR A 127 7.27 4.29 -9.49
N LEU A 128 7.24 3.45 -10.52
CA LEU A 128 8.19 3.51 -11.64
C LEU A 128 8.10 4.86 -12.38
N MET A 129 6.88 5.31 -12.69
CA MET A 129 6.67 6.61 -13.32
C MET A 129 7.19 7.76 -12.44
N ALA A 130 6.95 7.69 -11.12
CA ALA A 130 7.51 8.68 -10.20
C ALA A 130 9.04 8.72 -10.26
N TYR A 131 9.69 7.56 -10.32
CA TYR A 131 11.13 7.46 -10.45
C TYR A 131 11.63 8.03 -11.79
N LEU A 132 11.00 7.67 -12.90
CA LEU A 132 11.39 8.16 -14.23
C LEU A 132 11.22 9.69 -14.34
N HIS A 133 10.14 10.23 -13.80
CA HIS A 133 9.92 11.68 -13.80
C HIS A 133 10.99 12.43 -13.01
N ILE A 134 11.40 11.94 -11.83
CA ILE A 134 12.45 12.63 -11.06
C ILE A 134 13.82 12.53 -11.76
N ARG A 135 14.10 11.41 -12.43
CA ARG A 135 15.31 11.26 -13.26
C ARG A 135 15.36 12.30 -14.37
N ASN A 136 14.22 12.59 -14.98
CA ASN A 136 14.04 13.58 -16.03
C ASN A 136 13.82 15.01 -15.48
N LYS A 137 14.07 15.27 -14.20
CA LYS A 137 13.91 16.57 -13.52
C LYS A 137 12.47 17.13 -13.59
N GLN A 138 11.48 16.29 -13.87
CA GLN A 138 10.06 16.63 -13.92
C GLN A 138 9.43 16.55 -12.52
N ILE A 139 9.78 17.50 -11.66
CA ILE A 139 9.45 17.47 -10.22
C ILE A 139 7.93 17.41 -10.00
N LYS A 140 7.15 18.19 -10.73
CA LYS A 140 5.68 18.22 -10.61
C LYS A 140 5.06 16.85 -10.93
N GLN A 141 5.48 16.19 -12.00
CA GLN A 141 5.00 14.86 -12.38
C GLN A 141 5.45 13.79 -11.38
N HIS A 142 6.69 13.88 -10.89
CA HIS A 142 7.17 13.03 -9.80
C HIS A 142 6.26 13.12 -8.58
N GLN A 143 5.94 14.32 -8.10
CA GLN A 143 5.07 14.54 -6.95
C GLN A 143 3.68 13.93 -7.17
N LYS A 144 3.11 14.13 -8.37
CA LYS A 144 1.81 13.57 -8.75
C LYS A 144 1.84 12.04 -8.67
N MET A 145 2.82 11.38 -9.29
CA MET A 145 2.92 9.92 -9.29
C MET A 145 3.22 9.36 -7.89
N MET A 146 3.98 10.07 -7.04
CA MET A 146 4.21 9.68 -5.65
C MET A 146 2.91 9.70 -4.83
N ILE A 147 1.99 10.64 -5.07
CA ILE A 147 0.68 10.65 -4.41
C ILE A 147 -0.12 9.39 -4.80
N TYR A 148 -0.14 9.01 -6.08
CA TYR A 148 -0.80 7.77 -6.52
C TYR A 148 -0.13 6.52 -5.95
N SER A 149 1.21 6.47 -5.98
CA SER A 149 1.97 5.35 -5.40
C SER A 149 1.65 5.15 -3.93
N TYR A 150 1.63 6.23 -3.13
CA TYR A 150 1.33 6.10 -1.71
C TYR A 150 -0.16 5.85 -1.42
N ALA A 151 -1.06 6.32 -2.27
CA ALA A 151 -2.48 5.98 -2.19
C ALA A 151 -2.72 4.48 -2.41
N ALA A 152 -1.99 3.86 -3.36
CA ALA A 152 -1.99 2.42 -3.55
C ALA A 152 -1.37 1.68 -2.34
N CYS A 153 -0.25 2.16 -1.80
CA CYS A 153 0.36 1.63 -0.57
C CYS A 153 -0.61 1.67 0.63
N PHE A 154 -1.38 2.75 0.75
CA PHE A 154 -2.36 2.96 1.82
C PHE A 154 -3.56 1.99 1.75
N ALA A 155 -3.69 1.22 0.66
CA ALA A 155 -4.64 0.11 0.56
C ALA A 155 -4.48 -0.91 1.70
N ALA A 156 -3.27 -1.06 2.24
CA ALA A 156 -3.03 -1.91 3.41
C ALA A 156 -3.77 -1.43 4.67
N VAL A 157 -3.95 -0.12 4.84
CA VAL A 157 -4.72 0.48 5.93
C VAL A 157 -6.21 0.29 5.68
N THR A 158 -6.69 0.71 4.52
CA THR A 158 -8.11 0.67 4.16
C THR A 158 -8.66 -0.76 4.09
N LEU A 159 -7.84 -1.75 3.69
CA LEU A 159 -8.19 -3.16 3.76
C LEU A 159 -8.51 -3.59 5.20
N ARG A 160 -7.66 -3.22 6.15
CA ARG A 160 -7.82 -3.58 7.56
C ARG A 160 -8.96 -2.85 8.26
N ILE A 161 -9.41 -1.74 7.70
CA ILE A 161 -10.63 -1.05 8.15
C ILE A 161 -11.87 -1.69 7.53
N TRP A 162 -11.88 -1.87 6.20
CA TRP A 162 -13.06 -2.35 5.50
C TRP A 162 -13.37 -3.83 5.72
N LEU A 163 -12.35 -4.68 5.77
CA LEU A 163 -12.57 -6.14 5.86
C LEU A 163 -13.39 -6.55 7.10
N PRO A 164 -13.07 -6.12 8.32
CA PRO A 164 -13.90 -6.42 9.50
C PRO A 164 -15.33 -5.88 9.37
N ILE A 165 -15.50 -4.67 8.85
CA ILE A 165 -16.82 -4.06 8.65
C ILE A 165 -17.65 -4.91 7.67
N LEU A 166 -17.05 -5.31 6.55
CA LEU A 166 -17.74 -6.14 5.56
C LEU A 166 -18.08 -7.54 6.09
N ILE A 167 -17.19 -8.13 6.91
CA ILE A 167 -17.49 -9.42 7.57
C ILE A 167 -18.69 -9.27 8.49
N MET A 168 -18.78 -8.18 9.26
CA MET A 168 -19.92 -7.91 10.14
C MET A 168 -21.23 -7.73 9.36
N ILE A 169 -21.16 -7.08 8.18
CA ILE A 169 -22.36 -6.82 7.35
C ILE A 169 -22.84 -8.10 6.65
N PHE A 170 -21.92 -8.88 6.08
CA PHE A 170 -22.27 -10.03 5.24
C PHE A 170 -22.28 -11.37 5.98
N GLY A 171 -21.70 -11.45 7.17
CA GLY A 171 -21.54 -12.70 7.93
C GLY A 171 -20.67 -13.76 7.24
N ASP A 172 -19.97 -13.39 6.15
CA ASP A 172 -19.22 -14.31 5.29
C ASP A 172 -17.89 -13.68 4.87
N PHE A 173 -16.80 -14.36 5.22
CA PHE A 173 -15.44 -13.89 4.90
C PHE A 173 -15.18 -13.82 3.39
N ASN A 174 -15.64 -14.82 2.62
CA ASN A 174 -15.35 -14.86 1.18
C ASN A 174 -16.04 -13.71 0.44
N LYS A 175 -17.31 -13.45 0.75
CA LYS A 175 -18.05 -12.30 0.19
C LYS A 175 -17.37 -10.98 0.54
N ALA A 176 -17.03 -10.80 1.82
CA ALA A 176 -16.33 -9.62 2.29
C ALA A 176 -14.98 -9.43 1.58
N TYR A 177 -14.24 -10.54 1.39
CA TYR A 177 -12.90 -10.52 0.80
C TYR A 177 -12.92 -10.18 -0.69
N VAL A 178 -13.90 -10.65 -1.44
CA VAL A 178 -14.12 -10.29 -2.85
C VAL A 178 -14.36 -8.79 -3.01
N ILE A 179 -15.21 -8.21 -2.15
CA ILE A 179 -15.53 -6.79 -2.18
C ILE A 179 -14.31 -5.95 -1.77
N VAL A 180 -13.63 -6.32 -0.67
CA VAL A 180 -12.50 -5.55 -0.17
C VAL A 180 -11.31 -5.57 -1.10
N ALA A 181 -11.15 -6.60 -1.95
CA ALA A 181 -10.08 -6.68 -2.95
C ALA A 181 -10.06 -5.46 -3.91
N TRP A 182 -11.21 -4.81 -4.08
CA TRP A 182 -11.36 -3.59 -4.88
C TRP A 182 -11.56 -2.36 -4.00
N LEU A 183 -12.38 -2.47 -2.97
CA LEU A 183 -12.75 -1.35 -2.12
C LEU A 183 -11.57 -0.77 -1.34
N CYS A 184 -10.55 -1.56 -1.06
CA CYS A 184 -9.39 -1.08 -0.30
C CYS A 184 -8.48 -0.10 -1.07
N TRP A 185 -8.50 -0.08 -2.39
CA TRP A 185 -7.59 0.76 -3.17
C TRP A 185 -8.27 1.68 -4.19
N VAL A 186 -9.41 1.29 -4.77
CA VAL A 186 -10.10 2.12 -5.78
C VAL A 186 -10.48 3.49 -5.21
N PRO A 187 -11.14 3.60 -4.04
CA PRO A 187 -11.44 4.89 -3.44
C PRO A 187 -10.17 5.70 -3.11
N ASN A 188 -9.09 5.06 -2.68
CA ASN A 188 -7.83 5.74 -2.39
C ASN A 188 -7.27 6.42 -3.65
N LEU A 189 -7.33 5.76 -4.81
CA LEU A 189 -6.88 6.35 -6.08
C LEU A 189 -7.80 7.48 -6.54
N LEU A 190 -9.11 7.38 -6.29
CA LEU A 190 -10.05 8.49 -6.56
C LEU A 190 -9.72 9.70 -5.69
N VAL A 191 -9.43 9.50 -4.41
CA VAL A 191 -8.95 10.58 -3.52
C VAL A 191 -7.63 11.16 -4.02
N ALA A 192 -6.68 10.32 -4.44
CA ALA A 192 -5.41 10.78 -5.02
C ALA A 192 -5.64 11.63 -6.28
N LYS A 193 -6.60 11.24 -7.15
CA LYS A 193 -7.00 12.03 -8.33
C LYS A 193 -7.55 13.40 -7.93
N LEU A 194 -8.42 13.48 -6.93
CA LEU A 194 -8.97 14.75 -6.43
C LEU A 194 -7.88 15.64 -5.84
N ILE A 195 -6.97 15.07 -5.04
CA ILE A 195 -5.84 15.80 -4.45
C ILE A 195 -4.93 16.36 -5.56
N THR A 196 -4.55 15.54 -6.52
CA THR A 196 -3.63 15.95 -7.59
C THR A 196 -4.27 16.99 -8.51
N ARG A 197 -5.57 16.87 -8.83
CA ARG A 197 -6.30 17.88 -9.58
C ARG A 197 -6.29 19.23 -8.86
N ARG A 198 -6.63 19.24 -7.58
CA ARG A 198 -6.65 20.46 -6.76
C ARG A 198 -5.27 21.11 -6.65
N LEU A 199 -4.21 20.30 -6.47
CA LEU A 199 -2.84 20.81 -6.41
C LEU A 199 -2.39 21.39 -7.77
N SER A 200 -2.82 20.80 -8.87
CA SER A 200 -2.57 21.32 -10.23
C SER A 200 -3.28 22.66 -10.47
N GLU A 201 -4.56 22.78 -10.11
CA GLU A 201 -5.32 24.02 -10.20
C GLU A 201 -4.69 25.17 -9.36
N LEU A 202 -4.02 24.82 -8.24
CA LEU A 202 -3.32 25.77 -7.39
C LEU A 202 -1.85 26.02 -7.81
N GLY A 203 -1.37 25.40 -8.92
CA GLY A 203 -0.03 25.58 -9.46
C GLY A 203 1.09 24.87 -8.68
N PHE A 204 0.77 24.02 -7.69
CA PHE A 204 1.77 23.30 -6.89
C PHE A 204 2.39 22.10 -7.61
N ILE A 205 1.63 21.46 -8.50
CA ILE A 205 2.06 20.32 -9.33
C ILE A 205 1.58 20.48 -10.75
#